data_4510899be71f4ea9d627d8af165655aa
#
_entry.id   4510899be71f4ea9d627d8af165655aa
#
_cell.length_a   1.000
_cell.length_b   1.000
_cell.length_c   1.000
_cell.angle_alpha   90.00
_cell.angle_beta   90.00
_cell.angle_gamma   90.00
#
_symmetry.space_group_name_H-M   'P 1'
#
loop_
_entity.id
_entity.type
_entity.pdbx_description
1 polymer ?
#
loop_
_entity_poly.entity_id
_entity_poly.type
_entity_poly.pdbx_seq_one_letter_code
_entity_poly.pdbx_strand_id
1 'polypeptide(L)'
;MNGAERRGQLHAALWLLASLAGSVAFATAYALGGSTQIEGAALALAFFGIAGALIAWSRELLAHEQVSDPQHPLRSDDKVRADAVSQVLAGEAEIVGRRTWLMRLGWGALGFLGIAALFPIRSLGPSPENQIGRSGWKAGTRLVREDGTLVRADLLDVGSVVTAFPEGQVGPDHVMNMANDAIMLVRVQEDRLRMPEARRDWAPRGFVAYSKVCTHAGCPVALYREGPQQLMCPCHQSTFDVLDGGTVLFGPAARALPQLPIRLDPDGALRAGGTMSDFVGPDAWETG
;
A
#
# COMPACT_ATOMS: atom_id res chain seq x y z
N MET A 1 -11.32 -50.34 3.01
CA MET A 1 -10.93 -49.33 1.99
C MET A 1 -10.96 -49.99 0.64
N ASN A 2 -11.88 -49.64 -0.21
CA ASN A 2 -11.98 -50.21 -1.54
C ASN A 2 -10.99 -49.54 -2.51
N GLY A 3 -10.74 -50.16 -3.70
CA GLY A 3 -9.72 -49.67 -4.64
C GLY A 3 -10.05 -48.29 -5.24
N ALA A 4 -11.31 -47.84 -5.16
CA ALA A 4 -11.77 -46.52 -5.63
C ALA A 4 -11.42 -45.44 -4.60
N GLU A 5 -11.64 -45.66 -3.31
CA GLU A 5 -11.25 -44.77 -2.24
C GLU A 5 -9.74 -44.48 -2.22
N ARG A 6 -8.94 -45.53 -2.40
CA ARG A 6 -7.48 -45.40 -2.51
C ARG A 6 -7.06 -44.50 -3.66
N ARG A 7 -7.71 -44.61 -4.81
CA ARG A 7 -7.43 -43.76 -5.97
C ARG A 7 -7.80 -42.30 -5.69
N GLY A 8 -8.98 -42.08 -5.13
CA GLY A 8 -9.44 -40.74 -4.76
C GLY A 8 -8.49 -40.04 -3.76
N GLN A 9 -8.01 -40.78 -2.75
CA GLN A 9 -7.02 -40.26 -1.79
C GLN A 9 -5.67 -39.91 -2.47
N LEU A 10 -5.22 -40.80 -3.40
CA LEU A 10 -4.00 -40.52 -4.15
C LEU A 10 -4.12 -39.28 -5.04
N HIS A 11 -5.25 -39.13 -5.76
CA HIS A 11 -5.48 -37.92 -6.59
C HIS A 11 -5.51 -36.66 -5.74
N ALA A 12 -6.24 -36.65 -4.63
CA ALA A 12 -6.27 -35.50 -3.73
C ALA A 12 -4.88 -35.19 -3.17
N ALA A 13 -4.13 -36.18 -2.74
CA ALA A 13 -2.78 -36.04 -2.24
C ALA A 13 -1.80 -35.47 -3.29
N LEU A 14 -1.87 -35.94 -4.53
CA LEU A 14 -1.02 -35.45 -5.63
C LEU A 14 -1.29 -33.94 -5.90
N TRP A 15 -2.56 -33.55 -5.93
CA TRP A 15 -2.94 -32.14 -6.09
C TRP A 15 -2.49 -31.27 -4.93
N LEU A 16 -2.58 -31.75 -3.70
CA LEU A 16 -2.07 -31.04 -2.52
C LEU A 16 -0.54 -30.88 -2.55
N LEU A 17 0.17 -31.93 -3.01
CA LEU A 17 1.62 -31.83 -3.20
C LEU A 17 1.99 -30.83 -4.28
N ALA A 18 1.24 -30.77 -5.38
CA ALA A 18 1.44 -29.75 -6.42
C ALA A 18 1.20 -28.32 -5.87
N SER A 19 0.16 -28.14 -5.05
CA SER A 19 -0.10 -26.88 -4.36
C SER A 19 1.05 -26.48 -3.43
N LEU A 20 1.53 -27.42 -2.63
CA LEU A 20 2.66 -27.18 -1.73
C LEU A 20 3.93 -26.80 -2.51
N ALA A 21 4.23 -27.52 -3.58
CA ALA A 21 5.38 -27.22 -4.44
C ALA A 21 5.27 -25.85 -5.08
N GLY A 22 4.08 -25.46 -5.57
CA GLY A 22 3.81 -24.12 -6.10
C GLY A 22 4.01 -23.02 -5.04
N SER A 23 3.51 -23.25 -3.82
CA SER A 23 3.66 -22.29 -2.71
C SER A 23 5.13 -22.10 -2.30
N VAL A 24 5.90 -23.19 -2.21
CA VAL A 24 7.34 -23.12 -1.90
C VAL A 24 8.10 -22.42 -3.02
N ALA A 25 7.79 -22.76 -4.28
CA ALA A 25 8.42 -22.12 -5.44
C ALA A 25 8.15 -20.62 -5.48
N PHE A 26 6.91 -20.20 -5.20
CA PHE A 26 6.54 -18.79 -5.10
C PHE A 26 7.33 -18.08 -4.00
N ALA A 27 7.33 -18.63 -2.79
CA ALA A 27 8.04 -18.02 -1.66
C ALA A 27 9.55 -17.89 -1.93
N THR A 28 10.15 -18.91 -2.58
CA THR A 28 11.57 -18.90 -2.95
C THR A 28 11.85 -17.86 -4.04
N ALA A 29 11.04 -17.82 -5.10
CA ALA A 29 11.19 -16.85 -6.18
C ALA A 29 11.07 -15.42 -5.66
N TYR A 30 10.08 -15.15 -4.83
CA TYR A 30 9.86 -13.85 -4.21
C TYR A 30 11.04 -13.43 -3.32
N ALA A 31 11.55 -14.33 -2.49
CA ALA A 31 12.67 -14.04 -1.58
C ALA A 31 14.00 -13.79 -2.31
N LEU A 32 14.18 -14.39 -3.49
CA LEU A 32 15.40 -14.27 -4.31
C LEU A 32 15.29 -13.18 -5.39
N GLY A 33 14.20 -12.41 -5.44
CA GLY A 33 13.98 -11.38 -6.46
C GLY A 33 13.73 -11.97 -7.86
N GLY A 34 12.95 -13.04 -7.94
CA GLY A 34 12.57 -13.70 -9.18
C GLY A 34 11.75 -12.82 -10.13
N SER A 35 11.59 -13.26 -11.37
CA SER A 35 10.73 -12.55 -12.33
C SER A 35 9.25 -12.75 -12.00
N THR A 36 8.43 -11.75 -12.30
CA THR A 36 6.96 -11.79 -12.11
C THR A 36 6.29 -12.95 -12.84
N GLN A 37 6.87 -13.43 -13.96
CA GLN A 37 6.37 -14.60 -14.70
C GLN A 37 6.56 -15.89 -13.91
N ILE A 38 7.71 -16.07 -13.25
CA ILE A 38 7.99 -17.25 -12.41
C ILE A 38 7.10 -17.22 -11.17
N GLU A 39 6.96 -16.08 -10.54
CA GLU A 39 6.08 -15.90 -9.38
C GLU A 39 4.62 -16.18 -9.74
N GLY A 40 4.14 -15.66 -10.88
CA GLY A 40 2.80 -15.91 -11.39
C GLY A 40 2.53 -17.35 -11.72
N ALA A 41 3.48 -18.06 -12.36
CA ALA A 41 3.37 -19.49 -12.66
C ALA A 41 3.34 -20.35 -11.39
N ALA A 42 4.17 -20.02 -10.40
CA ALA A 42 4.21 -20.71 -9.11
C ALA A 42 2.90 -20.54 -8.33
N LEU A 43 2.35 -19.32 -8.28
CA LEU A 43 1.05 -19.02 -7.69
C LEU A 43 -0.08 -19.77 -8.42
N ALA A 44 -0.07 -19.79 -9.74
CA ALA A 44 -1.05 -20.53 -10.52
C ALA A 44 -1.01 -22.02 -10.16
N LEU A 45 0.17 -22.64 -10.08
CA LEU A 45 0.32 -24.04 -9.67
C LEU A 45 -0.23 -24.27 -8.25
N ALA A 46 0.01 -23.38 -7.32
CA ALA A 46 -0.50 -23.48 -5.96
C ALA A 46 -2.04 -23.48 -5.92
N PHE A 47 -2.69 -22.55 -6.60
CA PHE A 47 -4.15 -22.45 -6.63
C PHE A 47 -4.81 -23.57 -7.42
N PHE A 48 -4.25 -23.96 -8.57
CA PHE A 48 -4.76 -25.10 -9.32
C PHE A 48 -4.61 -26.42 -8.55
N GLY A 49 -3.56 -26.56 -7.73
CA GLY A 49 -3.39 -27.68 -6.83
C GLY A 49 -4.51 -27.77 -5.78
N ILE A 50 -4.87 -26.66 -5.15
CA ILE A 50 -6.02 -26.62 -4.21
C ILE A 50 -7.32 -26.95 -4.93
N ALA A 51 -7.58 -26.34 -6.08
CA ALA A 51 -8.79 -26.59 -6.85
C ALA A 51 -8.91 -28.05 -7.27
N GLY A 52 -7.82 -28.66 -7.78
CA GLY A 52 -7.76 -30.07 -8.15
C GLY A 52 -8.01 -31.00 -6.96
N ALA A 53 -7.45 -30.70 -5.80
CA ALA A 53 -7.69 -31.48 -4.58
C ALA A 53 -9.16 -31.44 -4.13
N LEU A 54 -9.79 -30.26 -4.18
CA LEU A 54 -11.21 -30.09 -3.84
C LEU A 54 -12.12 -30.84 -4.82
N ILE A 55 -11.79 -30.81 -6.11
CA ILE A 55 -12.55 -31.55 -7.14
C ILE A 55 -12.38 -33.06 -6.93
N ALA A 56 -11.17 -33.55 -6.69
CA ALA A 56 -10.94 -34.96 -6.39
C ALA A 56 -11.68 -35.40 -5.13
N TRP A 57 -11.63 -34.59 -4.06
CA TRP A 57 -12.39 -34.85 -2.84
C TRP A 57 -13.89 -34.93 -3.11
N SER A 58 -14.45 -33.93 -3.79
CA SER A 58 -15.89 -33.86 -4.06
C SER A 58 -16.37 -35.02 -4.91
N ARG A 59 -15.59 -35.48 -5.91
CA ARG A 59 -16.01 -36.49 -6.85
C ARG A 59 -15.73 -37.92 -6.40
N GLU A 60 -14.63 -38.14 -5.68
CA GLU A 60 -14.13 -39.48 -5.42
C GLU A 60 -14.21 -39.88 -3.95
N LEU A 61 -14.29 -38.94 -3.02
CA LEU A 61 -14.28 -39.22 -1.58
C LEU A 61 -15.59 -38.87 -0.87
N LEU A 62 -16.44 -38.01 -1.43
CA LEU A 62 -17.78 -37.81 -0.88
C LEU A 62 -18.68 -38.97 -1.28
N ALA A 63 -19.32 -39.57 -0.30
CA ALA A 63 -20.31 -40.62 -0.52
C ALA A 63 -21.49 -40.05 -1.30
N HIS A 64 -21.76 -40.59 -2.48
CA HIS A 64 -22.95 -40.29 -3.29
C HIS A 64 -24.05 -41.29 -2.95
N GLU A 65 -24.28 -41.50 -1.65
CA GLU A 65 -25.33 -42.43 -1.21
C GLU A 65 -26.67 -41.73 -1.30
N GLN A 66 -27.55 -42.27 -2.12
CA GLN A 66 -28.98 -41.85 -2.11
C GLN A 66 -29.63 -42.41 -0.87
N VAL A 67 -29.70 -41.62 0.18
CA VAL A 67 -30.48 -41.97 1.38
C VAL A 67 -31.95 -41.74 1.06
N SER A 68 -32.70 -42.82 0.83
CA SER A 68 -34.17 -42.78 0.86
C SER A 68 -34.59 -43.04 2.29
N ASP A 69 -35.07 -42.00 2.96
CA ASP A 69 -35.59 -42.12 4.29
C ASP A 69 -37.08 -42.60 4.20
N PRO A 70 -37.43 -43.81 4.67
CA PRO A 70 -38.83 -44.23 4.68
C PRO A 70 -39.60 -43.31 5.62
N GLN A 71 -40.65 -42.70 5.13
CA GLN A 71 -41.53 -41.87 5.94
C GLN A 71 -42.15 -42.70 7.06
N HIS A 72 -41.76 -42.44 8.28
CA HIS A 72 -42.34 -43.07 9.46
C HIS A 72 -43.72 -42.46 9.77
N PRO A 73 -44.72 -43.27 10.19
CA PRO A 73 -46.02 -42.74 10.59
C PRO A 73 -45.87 -41.77 11.77
N LEU A 74 -46.68 -40.69 11.77
CA LEU A 74 -46.63 -39.58 12.71
C LEU A 74 -46.83 -39.98 14.20
N ARG A 75 -47.24 -41.20 14.49
CA ARG A 75 -47.28 -41.82 15.83
C ARG A 75 -46.50 -43.13 15.82
N SER A 76 -45.33 -43.10 16.43
CA SER A 76 -44.54 -44.29 16.72
C SER A 76 -44.88 -44.81 18.12
N ASP A 77 -44.87 -46.15 18.29
CA ASP A 77 -44.97 -46.83 19.58
C ASP A 77 -43.94 -46.31 20.57
N ASP A 78 -44.26 -46.32 21.87
CA ASP A 78 -43.38 -45.80 22.92
C ASP A 78 -42.01 -46.51 22.95
N LYS A 79 -41.95 -47.78 22.54
CA LYS A 79 -40.67 -48.50 22.34
C LYS A 79 -39.82 -47.91 21.26
N VAL A 80 -40.41 -47.67 20.09
CA VAL A 80 -39.68 -47.10 18.93
C VAL A 80 -39.17 -45.70 19.26
N ARG A 81 -39.94 -44.92 20.05
CA ARG A 81 -39.51 -43.62 20.53
C ARG A 81 -38.37 -43.72 21.53
N ALA A 82 -38.45 -44.65 22.47
CA ALA A 82 -37.38 -44.89 23.45
C ALA A 82 -36.07 -45.33 22.78
N ASP A 83 -36.16 -46.22 21.77
CA ASP A 83 -35.01 -46.69 20.99
C ASP A 83 -34.42 -45.56 20.14
N ALA A 84 -35.22 -44.71 19.50
CA ALA A 84 -34.77 -43.56 18.76
C ALA A 84 -34.07 -42.52 19.66
N VAL A 85 -34.63 -42.25 20.87
CA VAL A 85 -34.01 -41.36 21.85
C VAL A 85 -32.68 -41.94 22.35
N SER A 86 -32.60 -43.26 22.61
CA SER A 86 -31.36 -43.89 23.04
C SER A 86 -30.26 -43.86 21.94
N GLN A 87 -30.65 -44.00 20.68
CA GLN A 87 -29.75 -43.87 19.53
C GLN A 87 -29.23 -42.44 19.36
N VAL A 88 -30.10 -41.44 19.52
CA VAL A 88 -29.70 -40.01 19.49
C VAL A 88 -28.72 -39.70 20.62
N LEU A 89 -29.03 -40.15 21.85
CA LEU A 89 -28.14 -39.96 23.00
C LEU A 89 -26.79 -40.69 22.84
N ALA A 90 -26.78 -41.88 22.26
CA ALA A 90 -25.55 -42.60 21.94
C ALA A 90 -24.76 -41.90 20.83
N GLY A 91 -25.45 -41.31 19.84
CA GLY A 91 -24.83 -40.50 18.79
C GLY A 91 -24.26 -39.16 19.29
N GLU A 92 -24.82 -38.57 20.34
CA GLU A 92 -24.30 -37.34 20.94
C GLU A 92 -22.90 -37.52 21.50
N ALA A 93 -22.58 -38.69 22.06
CA ALA A 93 -21.23 -38.99 22.57
C ALA A 93 -20.16 -39.00 21.43
N GLU A 94 -20.53 -39.48 20.25
CA GLU A 94 -19.69 -39.46 19.06
C GLU A 94 -19.56 -38.05 18.47
N ILE A 95 -20.66 -37.29 18.47
CA ILE A 95 -20.68 -35.87 18.04
C ILE A 95 -19.79 -35.01 18.94
N VAL A 96 -19.80 -35.23 20.26
CA VAL A 96 -18.93 -34.51 21.19
C VAL A 96 -17.45 -34.80 20.94
N GLY A 97 -17.10 -36.06 20.61
CA GLY A 97 -15.72 -36.40 20.19
C GLY A 97 -15.29 -35.68 18.91
N ARG A 98 -16.13 -35.67 17.89
CA ARG A 98 -15.90 -34.91 16.64
C ARG A 98 -15.81 -33.41 16.86
N ARG A 99 -16.66 -32.85 17.74
CA ARG A 99 -16.61 -31.43 18.10
C ARG A 99 -15.27 -31.05 18.72
N THR A 100 -14.76 -31.85 19.66
CA THR A 100 -13.45 -31.61 20.29
C THR A 100 -12.32 -31.65 19.27
N TRP A 101 -12.39 -32.57 18.32
CA TRP A 101 -11.40 -32.67 17.23
C TRP A 101 -11.46 -31.46 16.28
N LEU A 102 -12.67 -31.05 15.88
CA LEU A 102 -12.89 -29.84 15.07
C LEU A 102 -12.41 -28.57 15.79
N MET A 103 -12.63 -28.48 17.10
CA MET A 103 -12.12 -27.35 17.91
C MET A 103 -10.60 -27.32 17.93
N ARG A 104 -9.92 -28.48 18.07
CA ARG A 104 -8.46 -28.57 18.00
C ARG A 104 -7.92 -28.18 16.64
N LEU A 105 -8.56 -28.64 15.57
CA LEU A 105 -8.21 -28.23 14.21
C LEU A 105 -8.43 -26.72 14.00
N GLY A 106 -9.52 -26.16 14.50
CA GLY A 106 -9.82 -24.73 14.46
C GLY A 106 -8.74 -23.90 15.16
N TRP A 107 -8.34 -24.30 16.37
CA TRP A 107 -7.25 -23.63 17.09
C TRP A 107 -5.90 -23.80 16.39
N GLY A 108 -5.64 -24.98 15.79
CA GLY A 108 -4.45 -25.20 14.98
C GLY A 108 -4.41 -24.30 13.74
N ALA A 109 -5.52 -24.18 13.03
CA ALA A 109 -5.65 -23.29 11.88
C ALA A 109 -5.49 -21.82 12.25
N LEU A 110 -6.12 -21.36 13.34
CA LEU A 110 -5.96 -20.01 13.85
C LEU A 110 -4.51 -19.73 14.29
N GLY A 111 -3.87 -20.68 14.92
CA GLY A 111 -2.45 -20.57 15.30
C GLY A 111 -1.55 -20.44 14.07
N PHE A 112 -1.78 -21.26 13.06
CA PHE A 112 -1.04 -21.20 11.79
C PHE A 112 -1.28 -19.87 11.06
N LEU A 113 -2.53 -19.41 10.96
CA LEU A 113 -2.86 -18.09 10.39
C LEU A 113 -2.21 -16.95 11.16
N GLY A 114 -2.18 -17.03 12.51
CA GLY A 114 -1.50 -16.06 13.35
C GLY A 114 0.01 -16.00 13.06
N ILE A 115 0.66 -17.14 12.95
CA ILE A 115 2.09 -17.22 12.59
C ILE A 115 2.31 -16.68 11.17
N ALA A 116 1.47 -17.08 10.21
CA ALA A 116 1.56 -16.60 8.84
C ALA A 116 1.35 -15.09 8.73
N ALA A 117 0.49 -14.50 9.56
CA ALA A 117 0.24 -13.06 9.61
C ALA A 117 1.41 -12.26 10.21
N LEU A 118 2.25 -12.89 11.04
CA LEU A 118 3.44 -12.22 11.59
C LEU A 118 4.44 -11.81 10.51
N PHE A 119 4.51 -12.56 9.41
CA PHE A 119 5.42 -12.27 8.31
C PHE A 119 5.11 -10.95 7.61
N PRO A 120 3.89 -10.71 7.06
CA PRO A 120 3.54 -9.42 6.47
C PRO A 120 3.52 -8.28 7.50
N ILE A 121 3.11 -8.51 8.75
CA ILE A 121 3.14 -7.48 9.80
C ILE A 121 4.58 -7.03 10.07
N ARG A 122 5.52 -7.98 10.13
CA ARG A 122 6.94 -7.66 10.33
C ARG A 122 7.57 -6.94 9.13
N SER A 123 7.03 -7.12 7.92
CA SER A 123 7.50 -6.47 6.70
C SER A 123 6.92 -5.06 6.48
N LEU A 124 6.00 -4.59 7.33
CA LEU A 124 5.43 -3.24 7.25
C LEU A 124 6.47 -2.12 7.47
N GLY A 125 7.67 -2.46 7.92
CA GLY A 125 8.71 -1.48 8.21
C GLY A 125 8.47 -0.69 9.50
N PRO A 126 9.23 0.40 9.72
CA PRO A 126 9.05 1.25 10.88
C PRO A 126 7.70 1.98 10.83
N SER A 127 7.16 2.32 12.02
CA SER A 127 5.90 3.09 12.11
C SER A 127 5.97 4.37 11.27
N PRO A 128 4.98 4.63 10.42
CA PRO A 128 4.96 5.82 9.57
C PRO A 128 4.78 7.12 10.36
N GLU A 129 4.30 7.08 11.60
CA GLU A 129 4.02 8.27 12.45
C GLU A 129 5.19 9.25 12.55
N ASN A 130 6.42 8.72 12.52
CA ASN A 130 7.64 9.55 12.59
C ASN A 130 8.14 10.02 11.22
N GLN A 131 7.53 9.59 10.11
CA GLN A 131 7.97 9.89 8.74
C GLN A 131 6.91 10.66 7.95
N ILE A 132 5.63 10.50 8.28
CA ILE A 132 4.54 11.21 7.60
C ILE A 132 4.69 12.71 7.83
N GLY A 133 4.65 13.46 6.74
CA GLY A 133 4.69 14.92 6.74
C GLY A 133 6.02 15.56 7.10
N ARG A 134 7.04 14.79 7.47
CA ARG A 134 8.39 15.32 7.71
C ARG A 134 9.12 15.45 6.39
N SER A 135 9.84 16.54 6.27
CA SER A 135 10.70 16.84 5.14
C SER A 135 12.16 16.80 5.56
N GLY A 136 13.02 16.28 4.67
CA GLY A 136 14.46 16.29 4.83
C GLY A 136 15.10 17.67 4.65
N TRP A 137 14.33 18.68 4.27
CA TRP A 137 14.81 20.04 4.09
C TRP A 137 15.23 20.69 5.41
N LYS A 138 16.44 21.25 5.42
CA LYS A 138 17.03 22.00 6.54
C LYS A 138 17.71 23.27 6.02
N ALA A 139 17.83 24.26 6.88
CA ALA A 139 18.58 25.46 6.54
C ALA A 139 19.99 25.13 6.03
N GLY A 140 20.38 25.71 4.92
CA GLY A 140 21.68 25.49 4.28
C GLY A 140 21.76 24.33 3.32
N THR A 141 20.76 23.43 3.25
CA THR A 141 20.74 22.31 2.30
C THR A 141 20.65 22.86 0.88
N ARG A 142 21.56 22.46 -0.01
CA ARG A 142 21.55 22.87 -1.42
C ARG A 142 20.47 22.12 -2.18
N LEU A 143 19.96 22.78 -3.22
CA LEU A 143 19.00 22.19 -4.13
C LEU A 143 19.74 21.45 -5.24
N VAL A 144 19.38 20.17 -5.46
CA VAL A 144 19.91 19.37 -6.57
C VAL A 144 18.77 18.81 -7.43
N ARG A 145 19.10 18.51 -8.68
CA ARG A 145 18.22 17.73 -9.57
C ARG A 145 18.26 16.25 -9.21
N GLU A 146 17.44 15.46 -9.86
CA GLU A 146 17.40 14.00 -9.67
C GLU A 146 18.74 13.31 -9.97
N ASP A 147 19.54 13.86 -10.88
CA ASP A 147 20.89 13.39 -11.22
C ASP A 147 21.99 13.88 -10.26
N GLY A 148 21.62 14.57 -9.19
CA GLY A 148 22.54 15.14 -8.20
C GLY A 148 23.21 16.46 -8.62
N THR A 149 22.90 17.00 -9.81
CA THR A 149 23.46 18.29 -10.25
C THR A 149 22.87 19.47 -9.48
N LEU A 150 23.71 20.43 -9.10
CA LEU A 150 23.28 21.62 -8.37
C LEU A 150 22.31 22.48 -9.19
N VAL A 151 21.26 22.95 -8.56
CA VAL A 151 20.36 23.94 -9.15
C VAL A 151 20.93 25.33 -8.97
N ARG A 152 21.23 25.98 -10.08
CA ARG A 152 21.89 27.30 -10.13
C ARG A 152 20.94 28.36 -10.66
N ALA A 153 20.97 29.52 -10.04
CA ALA A 153 20.09 30.64 -10.39
C ALA A 153 20.39 31.25 -11.76
N ASP A 154 21.66 31.21 -12.19
CA ASP A 154 22.14 31.75 -13.48
C ASP A 154 21.71 30.89 -14.69
N LEU A 155 21.30 29.64 -14.45
CA LEU A 155 20.86 28.70 -15.50
C LEU A 155 19.32 28.64 -15.65
N LEU A 156 18.59 29.44 -14.91
CA LEU A 156 17.13 29.40 -14.90
C LEU A 156 16.56 30.78 -15.27
N ASP A 157 15.83 30.87 -16.37
CA ASP A 157 15.12 32.06 -16.79
C ASP A 157 13.76 32.22 -16.06
N VAL A 158 13.16 33.41 -16.15
CA VAL A 158 11.79 33.62 -15.72
C VAL A 158 10.85 32.71 -16.52
N GLY A 159 9.95 32.00 -15.83
CA GLY A 159 9.10 30.94 -16.39
C GLY A 159 9.69 29.53 -16.24
N SER A 160 10.98 29.41 -15.88
CA SER A 160 11.58 28.08 -15.65
C SER A 160 10.93 27.36 -14.47
N VAL A 161 10.73 26.04 -14.65
CA VAL A 161 10.25 25.11 -13.61
C VAL A 161 11.22 23.96 -13.48
N VAL A 162 11.63 23.64 -12.28
CA VAL A 162 12.56 22.55 -11.98
C VAL A 162 12.07 21.76 -10.79
N THR A 163 12.05 20.44 -10.90
CA THR A 163 11.93 19.57 -9.73
C THR A 163 13.31 19.50 -9.06
N ALA A 164 13.35 19.79 -7.76
CA ALA A 164 14.58 19.74 -6.99
C ALA A 164 14.41 18.93 -5.70
N PHE A 165 15.53 18.47 -5.18
CA PHE A 165 15.65 17.59 -4.01
C PHE A 165 16.77 18.10 -3.10
N PRO A 166 16.79 17.68 -1.82
CA PRO A 166 17.89 17.98 -0.91
C PRO A 166 19.19 17.30 -1.40
N GLU A 167 20.30 18.03 -1.36
CA GLU A 167 21.62 17.48 -1.64
C GLU A 167 21.92 16.28 -0.73
N GLY A 168 22.47 15.19 -1.32
CA GLY A 168 22.77 13.94 -0.62
C GLY A 168 21.57 13.03 -0.35
N GLN A 169 20.37 13.39 -0.84
CA GLN A 169 19.15 12.58 -0.69
C GLN A 169 18.52 12.20 -2.04
N VAL A 170 19.36 11.96 -3.04
CA VAL A 170 18.96 11.50 -4.38
C VAL A 170 19.56 10.15 -4.67
N GLY A 171 18.89 9.36 -5.49
CA GLY A 171 19.35 8.04 -5.93
C GLY A 171 18.47 6.89 -5.42
N PRO A 172 18.78 5.65 -5.82
CA PRO A 172 17.94 4.49 -5.59
C PRO A 172 17.68 4.16 -4.10
N ASP A 173 18.65 4.49 -3.23
CA ASP A 173 18.51 4.25 -1.78
C ASP A 173 17.65 5.29 -1.06
N HIS A 174 17.28 6.37 -1.77
CA HIS A 174 16.54 7.52 -1.22
C HIS A 174 15.14 7.72 -1.83
N VAL A 175 14.59 6.74 -2.54
CA VAL A 175 13.33 6.86 -3.29
C VAL A 175 12.19 7.39 -2.43
N MET A 176 12.05 6.90 -1.19
CA MET A 176 11.00 7.36 -0.26
C MET A 176 11.21 8.79 0.19
N ASN A 177 12.45 9.19 0.47
CA ASN A 177 12.79 10.56 0.83
C ASN A 177 12.55 11.49 -0.37
N MET A 178 12.98 11.09 -1.57
CA MET A 178 12.74 11.85 -2.80
C MET A 178 11.24 12.11 -3.03
N ALA A 179 10.38 11.15 -2.74
CA ALA A 179 8.94 11.32 -2.89
C ALA A 179 8.37 12.41 -1.96
N ASN A 180 8.84 12.46 -0.72
CA ASN A 180 8.38 13.43 0.28
C ASN A 180 9.06 14.80 0.13
N ASP A 181 10.33 14.82 -0.27
CA ASP A 181 11.17 16.01 -0.29
C ASP A 181 11.21 16.73 -1.64
N ALA A 182 10.57 16.15 -2.65
CA ALA A 182 10.47 16.79 -3.96
C ALA A 182 9.79 18.15 -3.86
N ILE A 183 10.44 19.16 -4.44
CA ILE A 183 9.87 20.50 -4.59
C ILE A 183 9.74 20.89 -6.05
N MET A 184 8.78 21.74 -6.36
CA MET A 184 8.72 22.48 -7.60
C MET A 184 9.29 23.88 -7.37
N LEU A 185 10.48 24.12 -7.92
CA LEU A 185 11.11 25.43 -7.97
C LEU A 185 10.64 26.13 -9.24
N VAL A 186 10.07 27.30 -9.08
CA VAL A 186 9.60 28.14 -10.19
C VAL A 186 10.32 29.48 -10.11
N ARG A 187 10.78 30.02 -11.26
CA ARG A 187 11.25 31.41 -11.32
C ARG A 187 10.19 32.30 -11.95
N VAL A 188 9.66 33.21 -11.14
CA VAL A 188 8.64 34.18 -11.56
C VAL A 188 9.22 35.60 -11.60
N GLN A 189 8.51 36.55 -12.19
CA GLN A 189 8.84 37.97 -12.04
C GLN A 189 8.64 38.41 -10.60
N GLU A 190 9.69 38.97 -10.00
CA GLU A 190 9.72 39.26 -8.55
C GLU A 190 8.67 40.33 -8.15
N ASP A 191 8.43 41.27 -9.03
CA ASP A 191 7.41 42.36 -8.87
C ASP A 191 5.96 41.86 -8.88
N ARG A 192 5.75 40.64 -9.39
CA ARG A 192 4.41 40.01 -9.39
C ARG A 192 4.10 39.22 -8.12
N LEU A 193 5.09 39.00 -7.25
CA LEU A 193 4.91 38.24 -6.02
C LEU A 193 4.00 38.97 -5.04
N ARG A 194 3.03 38.26 -4.49
CA ARG A 194 2.08 38.74 -3.47
C ARG A 194 2.25 37.96 -2.16
N MET A 195 3.50 37.64 -1.83
CA MET A 195 3.80 36.85 -0.64
C MET A 195 3.33 37.51 0.65
N PRO A 196 2.84 36.69 1.63
CA PRO A 196 2.63 37.15 2.99
C PRO A 196 3.87 37.83 3.54
N GLU A 197 3.71 38.90 4.36
CA GLU A 197 4.81 39.69 4.87
C GLU A 197 5.92 38.85 5.53
N ALA A 198 5.52 37.86 6.30
CA ALA A 198 6.43 36.93 6.97
C ALA A 198 7.28 36.04 6.01
N ARG A 199 6.95 36.03 4.72
CA ARG A 199 7.63 35.20 3.71
C ARG A 199 8.21 35.99 2.54
N ARG A 200 8.24 37.33 2.63
CA ARG A 200 8.75 38.19 1.54
C ARG A 200 10.18 37.87 1.14
N ASP A 201 11.01 37.53 2.10
CA ASP A 201 12.42 37.18 1.90
C ASP A 201 12.66 35.72 1.49
N TRP A 202 11.57 34.91 1.30
CA TRP A 202 11.70 33.49 0.94
C TRP A 202 11.87 33.24 -0.55
N ALA A 203 11.72 34.26 -1.38
CA ALA A 203 11.70 34.18 -2.83
C ALA A 203 12.71 35.11 -3.52
N PRO A 204 14.01 34.99 -3.22
CA PRO A 204 15.04 35.88 -3.79
C PRO A 204 15.05 35.83 -5.31
N ARG A 205 15.05 36.97 -5.99
CA ARG A 205 15.04 37.09 -7.45
C ARG A 205 13.88 36.34 -8.14
N GLY A 206 12.75 36.21 -7.45
CA GLY A 206 11.57 35.51 -7.98
C GLY A 206 11.64 33.99 -7.92
N PHE A 207 12.61 33.37 -7.23
CA PHE A 207 12.66 31.94 -7.04
C PHE A 207 11.74 31.52 -5.91
N VAL A 208 10.62 30.86 -6.23
CA VAL A 208 9.68 30.29 -5.28
C VAL A 208 9.72 28.77 -5.34
N ALA A 209 9.65 28.12 -4.20
CA ALA A 209 9.69 26.67 -4.12
C ALA A 209 8.54 26.13 -3.27
N TYR A 210 7.78 25.23 -3.84
CA TYR A 210 6.64 24.57 -3.19
C TYR A 210 6.83 23.07 -3.15
N SER A 211 6.28 22.42 -2.13
CA SER A 211 6.20 20.96 -2.08
C SER A 211 5.57 20.42 -3.36
N LYS A 212 6.16 19.39 -3.93
CA LYS A 212 5.57 18.67 -5.06
C LYS A 212 4.46 17.70 -4.63
N VAL A 213 4.27 17.51 -3.34
CA VAL A 213 3.24 16.63 -2.78
C VAL A 213 1.95 17.42 -2.57
N CYS A 214 0.89 17.03 -3.29
CA CYS A 214 -0.41 17.68 -3.24
C CYS A 214 -1.06 17.55 -1.85
N THR A 215 -1.59 18.62 -1.34
CA THR A 215 -2.27 18.68 -0.02
C THR A 215 -3.66 18.06 -0.02
N HIS A 216 -4.20 17.62 -1.18
CA HIS A 216 -5.45 16.87 -1.25
C HIS A 216 -5.25 15.39 -0.86
N ALA A 217 -4.45 14.64 -1.63
CA ALA A 217 -4.30 13.19 -1.48
C ALA A 217 -2.86 12.70 -1.70
N GLY A 218 -1.86 13.59 -1.63
CA GLY A 218 -0.45 13.21 -1.76
C GLY A 218 0.05 12.97 -3.18
N CYS A 219 -0.78 13.18 -4.21
CA CYS A 219 -0.33 13.03 -5.60
C CYS A 219 0.74 14.07 -5.96
N PRO A 220 1.65 13.79 -6.90
CA PRO A 220 2.63 14.79 -7.33
C PRO A 220 1.96 15.92 -8.11
N VAL A 221 2.19 17.15 -7.68
CA VAL A 221 1.90 18.36 -8.46
C VAL A 221 2.91 18.41 -9.61
N ALA A 222 2.45 18.31 -10.85
CA ALA A 222 3.34 18.09 -11.98
C ALA A 222 3.15 19.07 -13.16
N LEU A 223 2.10 19.89 -13.11
CA LEU A 223 1.78 20.80 -14.19
C LEU A 223 1.99 22.26 -13.75
N TYR A 224 2.59 23.04 -14.62
CA TYR A 224 2.74 24.48 -14.44
C TYR A 224 2.11 25.23 -15.61
N ARG A 225 1.29 26.21 -15.31
CA ARG A 225 0.67 27.12 -16.28
C ARG A 225 1.32 28.49 -16.15
N GLU A 226 2.22 28.80 -17.08
CA GLU A 226 3.02 30.02 -17.02
C GLU A 226 2.18 31.29 -17.10
N GLY A 227 1.20 31.38 -18.01
CA GLY A 227 0.37 32.57 -18.16
C GLY A 227 -0.30 33.02 -16.86
N PRO A 228 -1.10 32.17 -16.20
CA PRO A 228 -1.71 32.48 -14.90
C PRO A 228 -0.81 32.26 -13.69
N GLN A 229 0.41 31.75 -13.83
CA GLN A 229 1.35 31.42 -12.78
C GLN A 229 0.75 30.43 -11.75
N GLN A 230 0.30 29.29 -12.22
CA GLN A 230 -0.42 28.29 -11.44
C GLN A 230 0.28 26.94 -11.49
N LEU A 231 0.39 26.28 -10.33
CA LEU A 231 0.73 24.86 -10.22
C LEU A 231 -0.56 24.04 -10.17
N MET A 232 -0.60 22.91 -10.86
CA MET A 232 -1.79 22.05 -10.90
C MET A 232 -1.43 20.59 -10.66
N CYS A 233 -2.21 19.94 -9.82
CA CYS A 233 -2.17 18.51 -9.60
C CYS A 233 -3.00 17.79 -10.68
N PRO A 234 -2.42 16.86 -11.46
CA PRO A 234 -3.15 16.20 -12.55
C PRO A 234 -4.25 15.24 -12.08
N CYS A 235 -4.15 14.75 -10.83
CA CYS A 235 -5.06 13.70 -10.34
C CYS A 235 -6.51 14.21 -10.15
N HIS A 236 -6.68 15.32 -9.41
CA HIS A 236 -8.00 15.88 -9.12
C HIS A 236 -8.05 17.39 -9.41
N GLN A 237 -7.10 17.90 -10.20
CA GLN A 237 -7.04 19.27 -10.69
C GLN A 237 -6.98 20.36 -9.59
N SER A 238 -6.53 20.01 -8.38
CA SER A 238 -6.21 21.05 -7.38
C SER A 238 -5.19 22.02 -7.97
N THR A 239 -5.54 23.31 -7.96
CA THR A 239 -4.77 24.38 -8.59
C THR A 239 -4.32 25.38 -7.53
N PHE A 240 -3.05 25.77 -7.57
CA PHE A 240 -2.40 26.58 -6.56
C PHE A 240 -1.76 27.83 -7.18
N ASP A 241 -1.88 28.97 -6.50
CA ASP A 241 -1.28 30.23 -6.93
C ASP A 241 0.21 30.28 -6.56
N VAL A 242 1.07 30.33 -7.57
CA VAL A 242 2.52 30.44 -7.37
C VAL A 242 2.93 31.78 -6.80
N LEU A 243 2.19 32.84 -7.11
CA LEU A 243 2.51 34.22 -6.71
C LEU A 243 2.07 34.55 -5.28
N ASP A 244 1.13 33.77 -4.74
CA ASP A 244 0.50 34.02 -3.44
C ASP A 244 0.68 32.79 -2.50
N GLY A 245 1.92 32.47 -2.17
CA GLY A 245 2.24 31.48 -1.14
C GLY A 245 1.72 30.06 -1.39
N GLY A 246 1.37 29.69 -2.63
CA GLY A 246 0.82 28.37 -2.96
C GLY A 246 -0.64 28.19 -2.53
N THR A 247 -1.41 29.28 -2.37
CA THR A 247 -2.82 29.24 -1.98
C THR A 247 -3.67 28.46 -2.98
N VAL A 248 -4.72 27.81 -2.49
CA VAL A 248 -5.63 27.02 -3.34
C VAL A 248 -6.53 27.94 -4.12
N LEU A 249 -6.53 27.80 -5.44
CA LEU A 249 -7.42 28.53 -6.34
C LEU A 249 -8.64 27.70 -6.78
N PHE A 250 -8.44 26.38 -6.91
CA PHE A 250 -9.47 25.47 -7.42
C PHE A 250 -9.16 24.03 -6.97
N GLY A 251 -10.19 23.20 -6.92
CA GLY A 251 -10.10 21.77 -6.66
C GLY A 251 -10.22 21.39 -5.19
N PRO A 252 -10.06 20.10 -4.86
CA PRO A 252 -10.38 19.56 -3.54
C PRO A 252 -9.27 19.71 -2.50
N ALA A 253 -8.12 20.33 -2.79
CA ALA A 253 -7.08 20.60 -1.81
C ALA A 253 -7.61 21.51 -0.70
N ALA A 254 -7.44 21.13 0.56
CA ALA A 254 -7.95 21.87 1.71
C ALA A 254 -7.04 23.02 2.16
N ARG A 255 -5.75 22.98 1.81
CA ARG A 255 -4.74 23.96 2.23
C ARG A 255 -3.70 24.26 1.17
N ALA A 256 -3.00 25.37 1.33
CA ALA A 256 -1.91 25.79 0.44
C ALA A 256 -0.80 24.71 0.34
N LEU A 257 -0.06 24.71 -0.76
CA LEU A 257 1.16 23.92 -0.86
C LEU A 257 2.21 24.47 0.13
N PRO A 258 2.84 23.58 0.93
CA PRO A 258 3.96 23.99 1.76
C PRO A 258 5.07 24.63 0.93
N GLN A 259 5.55 25.79 1.39
CA GLN A 259 6.59 26.57 0.75
C GLN A 259 7.94 26.32 1.43
N LEU A 260 9.00 26.15 0.63
CA LEU A 260 10.38 26.11 1.11
C LEU A 260 11.00 27.50 1.01
N PRO A 261 11.55 28.07 2.09
CA PRO A 261 12.34 29.28 2.00
C PRO A 261 13.58 29.07 1.14
N ILE A 262 13.80 29.93 0.17
CA ILE A 262 14.99 29.85 -0.70
C ILE A 262 16.00 30.93 -0.33
N ARG A 263 17.25 30.60 -0.44
CA ARG A 263 18.41 31.53 -0.33
C ARG A 263 19.33 31.32 -1.52
N LEU A 264 20.06 32.35 -1.87
CA LEU A 264 21.05 32.32 -2.96
C LEU A 264 22.46 32.34 -2.35
N ASP A 265 23.25 31.37 -2.71
CA ASP A 265 24.67 31.33 -2.34
C ASP A 265 25.51 32.32 -3.17
N PRO A 266 26.67 32.79 -2.69
CA PRO A 266 27.56 33.65 -3.43
C PRO A 266 28.04 33.05 -4.76
N ASP A 267 28.12 31.72 -4.85
CA ASP A 267 28.47 30.96 -6.06
C ASP A 267 27.32 30.80 -7.06
N GLY A 268 26.13 31.33 -6.75
CA GLY A 268 24.91 31.23 -7.58
C GLY A 268 24.10 29.95 -7.40
N ALA A 269 24.47 29.05 -6.51
CA ALA A 269 23.67 27.90 -6.16
C ALA A 269 22.47 28.29 -5.30
N LEU A 270 21.36 27.57 -5.45
CA LEU A 270 20.18 27.75 -4.61
C LEU A 270 20.22 26.77 -3.43
N ARG A 271 19.80 27.25 -2.26
CA ARG A 271 19.70 26.45 -1.05
C ARG A 271 18.44 26.76 -0.25
N ALA A 272 18.06 25.86 0.61
CA ALA A 272 16.99 26.05 1.58
C ALA A 272 17.41 27.05 2.66
N GLY A 273 16.53 28.01 2.94
CA GLY A 273 16.69 28.96 4.04
C GLY A 273 16.16 28.43 5.38
N GLY A 274 15.48 27.30 5.38
CA GLY A 274 14.84 26.69 6.53
C GLY A 274 14.19 25.34 6.18
N THR A 275 13.24 24.93 7.00
CA THR A 275 12.35 23.80 6.75
C THR A 275 11.15 24.23 5.91
N MET A 276 10.32 23.29 5.49
CA MET A 276 9.03 23.58 4.85
C MET A 276 8.13 24.40 5.80
N SER A 277 7.31 25.27 5.22
CA SER A 277 6.41 26.17 5.98
C SER A 277 5.31 25.44 6.74
N ASP A 278 5.03 24.22 6.36
CA ASP A 278 3.93 23.41 6.87
C ASP A 278 4.18 21.93 6.60
N PHE A 279 3.32 21.08 7.12
CA PHE A 279 3.29 19.64 6.90
C PHE A 279 3.22 19.28 5.39
N VAL A 280 4.03 18.32 4.94
CA VAL A 280 4.06 17.87 3.55
C VAL A 280 3.03 16.75 3.33
N GLY A 281 2.18 16.92 2.33
CA GLY A 281 1.15 15.94 1.96
C GLY A 281 -0.23 16.23 2.55
N PRO A 282 -1.17 15.30 2.45
CA PRO A 282 -2.53 15.46 2.96
C PRO A 282 -2.55 15.45 4.49
N ASP A 283 -3.35 16.33 5.05
CA ASP A 283 -3.45 16.61 6.49
C ASP A 283 -4.67 15.88 7.09
N ALA A 284 -4.72 14.56 6.94
CA ALA A 284 -5.90 13.79 7.31
C ALA A 284 -6.02 13.47 8.81
N TRP A 285 -4.96 13.73 9.61
CA TRP A 285 -4.84 13.18 10.96
C TRP A 285 -4.76 14.21 12.08
N GLU A 286 -4.46 15.48 11.78
CA GLU A 286 -4.18 16.50 12.80
C GLU A 286 -5.22 17.61 12.90
N THR A 287 -6.27 17.59 12.09
CA THR A 287 -7.36 18.58 12.12
C THR A 287 -8.60 18.09 12.86
N GLY A 288 -8.40 17.28 13.90
CA GLY A 288 -9.46 16.83 14.79
C GLY A 288 -9.57 17.71 16.04
#